data_205b443d705f06540216591a2b331e81
#
_entry.id   205b443d705f06540216591a2b331e81
#
_cell.length_a   1.000
_cell.length_b   1.000
_cell.length_c   1.000
_cell.angle_alpha   90.00
_cell.angle_beta   90.00
_cell.angle_gamma   90.00
#
_symmetry.space_group_name_H-M   'P 1'
#
loop_
_entity.id
_entity.type
_entity.pdbx_description
1 polymer ?
#
loop_
_entity_poly.entity_id
_entity_poly.type
_entity_poly.pdbx_seq_one_letter_code
_entity_poly.pdbx_strand_id
1 'polypeptide(L)'
;MIGIPSGVWDEPGQWSISQRERARTHPYLTERMLARTPLLAQAGHCASLHHERLDGSGYPHGLRGEAISLPARILGAADVYHALRQPRPHRPAFEAGDAEQMMRDEVRAGRLDGDAVQAVLGAAGHRVRRRAGLPSGLTAREAEVLVRLGQGRSNPEIATELHVSRKTVSSHLEHIYTKLGVKTRTEAALFAMRHGLIGAAGESGT
;
A
#
# COMPACT_ATOMS: atom_id res chain seq x y z
N MET A 1 22.75 4.04 7.78
CA MET A 1 22.51 2.90 6.83
C MET A 1 23.71 1.97 6.86
N ILE A 2 23.44 0.68 6.93
CA ILE A 2 24.47 -0.35 7.05
C ILE A 2 25.20 -0.52 5.72
N GLY A 3 26.54 -0.55 5.75
CA GLY A 3 27.38 -0.84 4.58
C GLY A 3 27.70 0.34 3.66
N ILE A 4 27.25 1.54 3.97
CA ILE A 4 27.57 2.75 3.20
C ILE A 4 28.34 3.70 4.11
N PRO A 5 29.56 4.10 3.71
CA PRO A 5 30.33 5.11 4.47
C PRO A 5 29.54 6.42 4.59
N SER A 6 29.61 7.05 5.79
CA SER A 6 28.94 8.34 6.04
C SER A 6 29.31 9.42 5.03
N GLY A 7 30.57 9.46 4.59
CA GLY A 7 31.04 10.39 3.58
C GLY A 7 30.30 10.33 2.23
N VAL A 8 29.67 9.22 1.87
CA VAL A 8 28.87 9.13 0.63
C VAL A 8 27.53 9.87 0.78
N TRP A 9 26.98 9.92 2.00
CA TRP A 9 25.71 10.60 2.29
C TRP A 9 25.85 12.10 2.43
N ASP A 10 26.99 12.55 2.90
CA ASP A 10 27.27 13.96 3.23
C ASP A 10 27.96 14.70 2.09
N GLU A 11 28.27 14.02 0.98
CA GLU A 11 28.95 14.62 -0.16
C GLU A 11 28.02 15.58 -0.91
N PRO A 12 28.37 16.88 -1.01
CA PRO A 12 27.54 17.83 -1.74
C PRO A 12 27.67 17.57 -3.24
N GLY A 13 26.53 17.35 -3.90
CA GLY A 13 26.47 17.16 -5.35
C GLY A 13 25.68 15.95 -5.80
N GLN A 14 25.70 15.66 -7.09
CA GLN A 14 25.08 14.47 -7.64
C GLN A 14 25.99 13.26 -7.47
N TRP A 15 25.46 12.21 -6.87
CA TRP A 15 26.18 10.95 -6.76
C TRP A 15 26.59 10.39 -8.13
N SER A 16 27.80 9.89 -8.21
CA SER A 16 28.27 9.11 -9.33
C SER A 16 27.43 7.82 -9.50
N ILE A 17 27.50 7.20 -10.65
CA ILE A 17 26.82 5.92 -10.91
C ILE A 17 27.25 4.87 -9.87
N SER A 18 28.56 4.78 -9.59
CA SER A 18 29.11 3.83 -8.62
C SER A 18 28.63 4.08 -7.17
N GLN A 19 28.49 5.33 -6.77
CA GLN A 19 27.93 5.69 -5.46
C GLN A 19 26.46 5.31 -5.35
N ARG A 20 25.67 5.56 -6.40
CA ARG A 20 24.25 5.15 -6.46
C ARG A 20 24.09 3.64 -6.39
N GLU A 21 24.86 2.89 -7.16
CA GLU A 21 24.82 1.42 -7.13
C GLU A 21 25.24 0.88 -5.75
N ARG A 22 26.27 1.45 -5.15
CA ARG A 22 26.66 1.08 -3.78
C ARG A 22 25.56 1.40 -2.77
N ALA A 23 24.90 2.56 -2.89
CA ALA A 23 23.75 2.90 -2.04
C ALA A 23 22.60 1.90 -2.21
N ARG A 24 22.33 1.43 -3.42
CA ARG A 24 21.27 0.44 -3.70
C ARG A 24 21.53 -0.95 -3.10
N THR A 25 22.73 -1.24 -2.64
CA THR A 25 23.04 -2.55 -2.00
C THR A 25 22.62 -2.62 -0.53
N HIS A 26 22.35 -1.49 0.17
CA HIS A 26 22.08 -1.51 1.60
C HIS A 26 20.85 -2.34 2.01
N PRO A 27 19.74 -2.42 1.24
CA PRO A 27 18.63 -3.27 1.61
C PRO A 27 19.01 -4.75 1.65
N TYR A 28 19.74 -5.21 0.64
CA TYR A 28 20.28 -6.57 0.59
C TYR A 28 21.24 -6.87 1.76
N LEU A 29 22.13 -5.93 2.09
CA LEU A 29 23.03 -6.10 3.24
C LEU A 29 22.27 -6.17 4.57
N THR A 30 21.22 -5.36 4.71
CA THR A 30 20.34 -5.38 5.89
C THR A 30 19.67 -6.73 6.04
N GLU A 31 19.10 -7.29 4.98
CA GLU A 31 18.48 -8.61 5.00
C GLU A 31 19.49 -9.69 5.40
N ARG A 32 20.66 -9.73 4.78
CA ARG A 32 21.70 -10.70 5.09
C ARG A 32 22.20 -10.66 6.54
N MET A 33 22.31 -9.45 7.11
CA MET A 33 22.71 -9.29 8.50
C MET A 33 21.66 -9.80 9.46
N LEU A 34 20.39 -9.47 9.22
CA LEU A 34 19.29 -9.84 10.11
C LEU A 34 18.89 -11.31 9.94
N ALA A 35 19.10 -11.90 8.78
CA ALA A 35 18.82 -13.32 8.52
C ALA A 35 19.66 -14.29 9.37
N ARG A 36 20.75 -13.81 9.94
CA ARG A 36 21.60 -14.63 10.85
C ARG A 36 20.91 -14.93 12.19
N THR A 37 19.90 -14.19 12.53
CA THR A 37 19.12 -14.35 13.77
C THR A 37 17.69 -14.73 13.39
N PRO A 38 17.21 -15.96 13.66
CA PRO A 38 15.90 -16.43 13.23
C PRO A 38 14.76 -15.48 13.65
N LEU A 39 14.84 -14.90 14.85
CA LEU A 39 13.85 -13.94 15.34
C LEU A 39 13.77 -12.66 14.48
N LEU A 40 14.86 -12.25 13.85
CA LEU A 40 14.97 -11.03 13.06
C LEU A 40 14.85 -11.26 11.55
N ALA A 41 14.85 -12.49 11.09
CA ALA A 41 14.85 -12.83 9.67
C ALA A 41 13.64 -12.24 8.94
N GLN A 42 12.45 -12.37 9.51
CA GLN A 42 11.22 -11.82 8.91
C GLN A 42 11.24 -10.27 8.87
N ALA A 43 11.72 -9.64 9.94
CA ALA A 43 11.88 -8.20 9.99
C ALA A 43 12.95 -7.71 8.99
N GLY A 44 14.05 -8.47 8.85
CA GLY A 44 15.10 -8.20 7.87
C GLY A 44 14.59 -8.26 6.42
N HIS A 45 13.79 -9.27 6.11
CA HIS A 45 13.14 -9.37 4.80
C HIS A 45 12.20 -8.18 4.55
N CYS A 46 11.32 -7.85 5.50
CA CYS A 46 10.45 -6.67 5.38
C CYS A 46 11.26 -5.38 5.19
N ALA A 47 12.33 -5.22 5.98
CA ALA A 47 13.19 -4.03 5.90
C ALA A 47 13.94 -3.93 4.56
N SER A 48 14.25 -5.05 3.89
CA SER A 48 14.93 -5.02 2.60
C SER A 48 14.06 -4.50 1.44
N LEU A 49 12.74 -4.46 1.63
CA LEU A 49 11.78 -4.12 0.58
C LEU A 49 11.33 -2.64 0.58
N HIS A 50 11.87 -1.78 1.46
CA HIS A 50 11.40 -0.39 1.58
C HIS A 50 11.64 0.49 0.35
N HIS A 51 12.52 0.09 -0.54
CA HIS A 51 12.74 0.75 -1.82
C HIS A 51 12.03 0.08 -3.00
N GLU A 52 11.26 -0.98 -2.78
CA GLU A 52 10.40 -1.53 -3.81
C GLU A 52 9.26 -0.56 -4.16
N ARG A 53 8.75 -0.66 -5.37
CA ARG A 53 7.67 0.18 -5.90
C ARG A 53 6.61 -0.71 -6.53
N LEU A 54 5.33 -0.37 -6.35
CA LEU A 54 4.21 -1.22 -6.83
C LEU A 54 4.24 -1.46 -8.34
N ASP A 55 4.81 -0.53 -9.10
CA ASP A 55 5.00 -0.64 -10.56
C ASP A 55 6.22 -1.49 -10.97
N GLY A 56 7.02 -1.95 -10.00
CA GLY A 56 8.24 -2.73 -10.24
C GLY A 56 9.47 -1.90 -10.59
N SER A 57 9.40 -0.57 -10.53
CA SER A 57 10.55 0.31 -10.76
C SER A 57 11.52 0.38 -9.58
N GLY A 58 11.16 -0.27 -8.46
CA GLY A 58 11.94 -0.31 -7.23
C GLY A 58 13.13 -1.26 -7.27
N TYR A 59 13.77 -1.45 -6.12
CA TYR A 59 14.90 -2.35 -5.92
C TYR A 59 14.90 -2.89 -4.48
N PRO A 60 15.58 -4.00 -4.16
CA PRO A 60 16.58 -4.71 -4.96
C PRO A 60 15.99 -5.80 -5.90
N HIS A 61 14.73 -6.21 -5.73
CA HIS A 61 14.15 -7.34 -6.43
C HIS A 61 13.23 -6.95 -7.60
N GLY A 62 12.80 -5.69 -7.69
CA GLY A 62 11.84 -5.22 -8.70
C GLY A 62 10.46 -5.85 -8.53
N LEU A 63 10.04 -6.08 -7.28
CA LEU A 63 8.72 -6.66 -6.95
C LEU A 63 7.60 -5.73 -7.37
N ARG A 64 6.42 -6.33 -7.66
CA ARG A 64 5.24 -5.59 -8.13
C ARG A 64 4.01 -5.90 -7.29
N GLY A 65 3.17 -4.90 -7.11
CA GLY A 65 1.83 -5.06 -6.54
C GLY A 65 1.84 -5.87 -5.24
N GLU A 66 1.06 -6.93 -5.19
CA GLU A 66 0.85 -7.76 -3.99
C GLU A 66 2.08 -8.60 -3.57
N ALA A 67 3.10 -8.72 -4.42
CA ALA A 67 4.36 -9.35 -4.03
C ALA A 67 5.10 -8.54 -2.95
N ILE A 68 4.79 -7.24 -2.81
CA ILE A 68 5.30 -6.40 -1.73
C ILE A 68 4.34 -6.48 -0.56
N SER A 69 4.77 -7.02 0.58
CA SER A 69 3.93 -7.16 1.77
C SER A 69 3.46 -5.79 2.31
N LEU A 70 2.28 -5.74 2.94
CA LEU A 70 1.73 -4.49 3.49
C LEU A 70 2.70 -3.78 4.46
N PRO A 71 3.38 -4.46 5.41
CA PRO A 71 4.38 -3.81 6.24
C PRO A 71 5.51 -3.16 5.44
N ALA A 72 5.97 -3.79 4.36
CA ALA A 72 7.02 -3.24 3.50
C ALA A 72 6.52 -2.01 2.71
N ARG A 73 5.26 -2.00 2.24
CA ARG A 73 4.63 -0.83 1.60
C ARG A 73 4.54 0.35 2.56
N ILE A 74 4.14 0.11 3.82
CA ILE A 74 4.08 1.14 4.86
C ILE A 74 5.48 1.68 5.15
N LEU A 75 6.47 0.80 5.31
CA LEU A 75 7.86 1.19 5.55
C LEU A 75 8.42 2.02 4.38
N GLY A 76 8.15 1.61 3.14
CA GLY A 76 8.55 2.35 1.95
C GLY A 76 7.91 3.73 1.85
N ALA A 77 6.62 3.86 2.18
CA ALA A 77 5.95 5.15 2.26
C ALA A 77 6.53 6.03 3.37
N ALA A 78 6.82 5.46 4.55
CA ALA A 78 7.43 6.19 5.66
C ALA A 78 8.86 6.67 5.33
N ASP A 79 9.65 5.84 4.66
CA ASP A 79 11.01 6.21 4.22
C ASP A 79 10.98 7.38 3.22
N VAL A 80 10.09 7.33 2.24
CA VAL A 80 9.91 8.42 1.27
C VAL A 80 9.48 9.71 1.98
N TYR A 81 8.49 9.66 2.85
CA TYR A 81 8.04 10.83 3.60
C TYR A 81 9.17 11.42 4.46
N HIS A 82 9.87 10.57 5.21
CA HIS A 82 11.00 10.99 6.03
C HIS A 82 12.11 11.65 5.20
N ALA A 83 12.45 11.04 4.04
CA ALA A 83 13.43 11.60 3.12
C ALA A 83 13.02 12.98 2.56
N LEU A 84 11.74 13.22 2.33
CA LEU A 84 11.22 14.52 1.90
C LEU A 84 11.32 15.57 3.01
N ARG A 85 11.07 15.20 4.25
CA ARG A 85 11.07 16.09 5.43
C ARG A 85 12.45 16.34 6.00
N GLN A 86 13.50 15.69 5.51
CA GLN A 86 14.89 15.94 5.90
C GLN A 86 15.61 16.86 4.93
N PRO A 87 16.45 17.78 5.43
CA PRO A 87 17.39 18.51 4.59
C PRO A 87 18.40 17.53 3.97
N ARG A 88 18.79 17.79 2.73
CA ARG A 88 19.83 17.05 2.02
C ARG A 88 20.92 18.03 1.60
N PRO A 89 22.16 17.60 1.32
CA PRO A 89 23.24 18.49 0.89
C PRO A 89 22.91 19.38 -0.31
N HIS A 90 21.98 18.93 -1.16
CA HIS A 90 21.57 19.61 -2.39
C HIS A 90 20.18 20.27 -2.33
N ARG A 91 19.45 20.18 -1.21
CA ARG A 91 18.14 20.81 -1.04
C ARG A 91 17.73 20.94 0.44
N PRO A 92 16.95 21.97 0.81
CA PRO A 92 16.31 22.04 2.12
C PRO A 92 15.24 20.92 2.27
N ALA A 93 14.75 20.74 3.50
CA ALA A 93 13.56 19.93 3.74
C ALA A 93 12.36 20.57 3.03
N PHE A 94 11.51 19.73 2.45
CA PHE A 94 10.24 20.22 1.93
C PHE A 94 9.27 20.58 3.07
N GLU A 95 8.43 21.56 2.87
CA GLU A 95 7.32 21.84 3.76
C GLU A 95 6.33 20.67 3.83
N ALA A 96 5.56 20.58 4.94
CA ALA A 96 4.68 19.45 5.17
C ALA A 96 3.65 19.27 4.03
N GLY A 97 3.08 20.37 3.54
CA GLY A 97 2.11 20.35 2.43
C GLY A 97 2.71 19.87 1.12
N ASP A 98 3.92 20.32 0.79
CA ASP A 98 4.63 19.89 -0.42
C ASP A 98 4.99 18.41 -0.36
N ALA A 99 5.47 17.94 0.79
CA ALA A 99 5.77 16.53 1.01
C ALA A 99 4.50 15.65 0.87
N GLU A 100 3.36 16.09 1.43
CA GLU A 100 2.07 15.43 1.23
C GLU A 100 1.70 15.34 -0.25
N GLN A 101 1.82 16.46 -0.98
CA GLN A 101 1.47 16.50 -2.39
C GLN A 101 2.36 15.54 -3.21
N MET A 102 3.67 15.53 -2.96
CA MET A 102 4.61 14.60 -3.62
C MET A 102 4.28 13.14 -3.32
N MET A 103 3.91 12.80 -2.09
CA MET A 103 3.48 11.44 -1.74
C MET A 103 2.22 11.03 -2.50
N ARG A 104 1.25 11.94 -2.66
CA ARG A 104 0.03 11.69 -3.44
C ARG A 104 0.33 11.52 -4.93
N ASP A 105 1.32 12.23 -5.46
CA ASP A 105 1.78 12.08 -6.84
C ASP A 105 2.42 10.71 -7.08
N GLU A 106 3.20 10.20 -6.13
CA GLU A 106 3.73 8.85 -6.16
C GLU A 106 2.62 7.77 -6.18
N VAL A 107 1.53 7.98 -5.44
CA VAL A 107 0.36 7.11 -5.48
C VAL A 107 -0.34 7.18 -6.85
N ARG A 108 -0.54 8.38 -7.40
CA ARG A 108 -1.14 8.54 -8.74
C ARG A 108 -0.31 7.91 -9.84
N ALA A 109 1.00 7.93 -9.69
CA ALA A 109 1.93 7.28 -10.61
C ALA A 109 2.01 5.74 -10.43
N GLY A 110 1.26 5.16 -9.47
CA GLY A 110 1.26 3.72 -9.21
C GLY A 110 2.52 3.19 -8.54
N ARG A 111 3.36 4.07 -7.96
CA ARG A 111 4.61 3.68 -7.31
C ARG A 111 4.46 3.38 -5.82
N LEU A 112 3.62 4.12 -5.11
CA LEU A 112 3.33 3.90 -3.69
C LEU A 112 1.90 3.42 -3.47
N ASP A 113 1.71 2.68 -2.39
CA ASP A 113 0.41 2.22 -1.93
C ASP A 113 -0.37 3.37 -1.30
N GLY A 114 -1.61 3.59 -1.76
CA GLY A 114 -2.44 4.72 -1.31
C GLY A 114 -2.84 4.63 0.16
N ASP A 115 -3.15 3.43 0.65
CA ASP A 115 -3.55 3.23 2.05
C ASP A 115 -2.33 3.36 2.98
N ALA A 116 -1.16 2.86 2.55
CA ALA A 116 0.09 3.04 3.27
C ALA A 116 0.49 4.52 3.37
N VAL A 117 0.41 5.27 2.26
CA VAL A 117 0.67 6.73 2.24
C VAL A 117 -0.31 7.46 3.15
N GLN A 118 -1.59 7.09 3.14
CA GLN A 118 -2.59 7.70 3.99
C GLN A 118 -2.32 7.45 5.48
N ALA A 119 -1.93 6.23 5.84
CA ALA A 119 -1.55 5.89 7.22
C ALA A 119 -0.33 6.70 7.69
N VAL A 120 0.71 6.81 6.85
CA VAL A 120 1.92 7.58 7.16
C VAL A 120 1.62 9.07 7.32
N LEU A 121 0.87 9.67 6.40
CA LEU A 121 0.48 11.07 6.47
C LEU A 121 -0.37 11.35 7.71
N GLY A 122 -1.31 10.45 8.05
CA GLY A 122 -2.12 10.55 9.28
C GLY A 122 -1.27 10.49 10.53
N ALA A 123 -0.30 9.58 10.61
CA ALA A 123 0.65 9.48 11.72
C ALA A 123 1.56 10.72 11.84
N ALA A 124 1.87 11.36 10.71
CA ALA A 124 2.65 12.60 10.65
C ALA A 124 1.83 13.88 10.97
N GLY A 125 0.54 13.76 11.33
CA GLY A 125 -0.30 14.87 11.73
C GLY A 125 -0.97 15.63 10.57
N HIS A 126 -0.88 15.12 9.33
CA HIS A 126 -1.63 15.70 8.23
C HIS A 126 -3.14 15.46 8.40
N ARG A 127 -3.96 16.41 7.95
CA ARG A 127 -5.40 16.20 7.83
C ARG A 127 -5.67 15.21 6.70
N VAL A 128 -5.54 13.94 7.00
CA VAL A 128 -5.96 12.89 6.07
C VAL A 128 -7.47 12.90 6.06
N ARG A 129 -8.09 13.11 4.89
CA ARG A 129 -9.46 12.67 4.74
C ARG A 129 -9.44 11.17 5.10
N ARG A 130 -9.91 10.82 6.28
CA ARG A 130 -10.34 9.45 6.50
C ARG A 130 -11.30 9.18 5.34
N ARG A 131 -10.91 8.37 4.37
CA ARG A 131 -11.91 7.55 3.70
C ARG A 131 -12.63 6.94 4.90
N ALA A 132 -13.91 7.25 5.06
CA ALA A 132 -14.74 6.56 6.03
C ALA A 132 -14.40 5.09 5.82
N GLY A 133 -13.67 4.50 6.78
CA GLY A 133 -13.04 3.21 6.57
C GLY A 133 -14.15 2.29 6.13
N LEU A 134 -13.96 1.59 5.03
CA LEU A 134 -14.95 0.64 4.58
C LEU A 134 -15.31 -0.23 5.79
N PRO A 135 -16.59 -0.49 6.04
CA PRO A 135 -17.04 -1.17 7.25
C PRO A 135 -16.24 -2.46 7.45
N SER A 136 -15.91 -2.77 8.70
CA SER A 136 -15.24 -4.03 9.09
C SER A 136 -13.86 -4.27 8.44
N GLY A 137 -13.13 -3.20 8.06
CA GLY A 137 -11.78 -3.33 7.49
C GLY A 137 -11.74 -3.93 6.09
N LEU A 138 -12.82 -3.81 5.34
CA LEU A 138 -12.86 -4.18 3.92
C LEU A 138 -11.85 -3.36 3.13
N THR A 139 -11.14 -4.01 2.21
CA THR A 139 -10.35 -3.32 1.18
C THR A 139 -11.27 -2.71 0.11
N ALA A 140 -10.77 -1.78 -0.69
CA ALA A 140 -11.54 -1.19 -1.79
C ALA A 140 -12.06 -2.28 -2.74
N ARG A 141 -11.25 -3.30 -3.04
CA ARG A 141 -11.62 -4.40 -3.93
C ARG A 141 -12.69 -5.30 -3.33
N GLU A 142 -12.59 -5.62 -2.04
CA GLU A 142 -13.61 -6.37 -1.32
C GLU A 142 -14.94 -5.60 -1.26
N ALA A 143 -14.90 -4.29 -1.07
CA ALA A 143 -16.10 -3.45 -1.10
C ALA A 143 -16.74 -3.45 -2.50
N GLU A 144 -15.97 -3.36 -3.58
CA GLU A 144 -16.49 -3.48 -4.94
C GLU A 144 -17.18 -4.82 -5.20
N VAL A 145 -16.59 -5.92 -4.72
CA VAL A 145 -17.20 -7.26 -4.80
C VAL A 145 -18.48 -7.30 -3.97
N LEU A 146 -18.45 -6.78 -2.74
CA LEU A 146 -19.60 -6.77 -1.82
C LEU A 146 -20.77 -5.93 -2.35
N VAL A 147 -20.50 -4.79 -2.99
CA VAL A 147 -21.52 -3.95 -3.65
C VAL A 147 -22.23 -4.74 -4.73
N ARG A 148 -21.51 -5.40 -5.63
CA ARG A 148 -22.10 -6.20 -6.71
C ARG A 148 -22.86 -7.42 -6.18
N LEU A 149 -22.33 -8.06 -5.15
CA LEU A 149 -23.03 -9.14 -4.46
C LEU A 149 -24.37 -8.64 -3.91
N GLY A 150 -24.39 -7.49 -3.26
CA GLY A 150 -25.60 -6.88 -2.71
C GLY A 150 -26.59 -6.43 -3.78
N GLN A 151 -26.13 -6.12 -4.99
CA GLN A 151 -26.94 -5.87 -6.18
C GLN A 151 -27.50 -7.15 -6.81
N GLY A 152 -27.23 -8.34 -6.21
CA GLY A 152 -27.73 -9.62 -6.70
C GLY A 152 -26.88 -10.27 -7.79
N ARG A 153 -25.70 -9.71 -8.14
CA ARG A 153 -24.83 -10.28 -9.17
C ARG A 153 -24.25 -11.62 -8.73
N SER A 154 -24.29 -12.62 -9.61
CA SER A 154 -23.63 -13.92 -9.40
C SER A 154 -22.08 -13.79 -9.49
N ASN A 155 -21.35 -14.77 -8.96
CA ASN A 155 -19.88 -14.78 -9.03
C ASN A 155 -19.33 -14.68 -10.49
N PRO A 156 -19.92 -15.35 -11.51
CA PRO A 156 -19.53 -15.14 -12.89
C PRO A 156 -19.73 -13.71 -13.39
N GLU A 157 -20.87 -13.08 -13.07
CA GLU A 157 -21.15 -11.69 -13.46
C GLU A 157 -20.19 -10.73 -12.78
N ILE A 158 -19.92 -10.89 -11.47
CA ILE A 158 -18.93 -10.10 -10.74
C ILE A 158 -17.53 -10.26 -11.37
N ALA A 159 -17.16 -11.48 -11.74
CA ALA A 159 -15.88 -11.76 -12.38
C ALA A 159 -15.74 -11.02 -13.72
N THR A 160 -16.80 -11.02 -14.52
CA THR A 160 -16.85 -10.31 -15.81
C THR A 160 -16.78 -8.79 -15.62
N GLU A 161 -17.61 -8.23 -14.74
CA GLU A 161 -17.66 -6.79 -14.47
C GLU A 161 -16.36 -6.24 -13.89
N LEU A 162 -15.66 -7.03 -13.08
CA LEU A 162 -14.42 -6.64 -12.42
C LEU A 162 -13.16 -7.06 -13.19
N HIS A 163 -13.29 -7.71 -14.34
CA HIS A 163 -12.19 -8.23 -15.16
C HIS A 163 -11.23 -9.16 -14.40
N VAL A 164 -11.77 -10.08 -13.58
CA VAL A 164 -11.02 -11.05 -12.78
C VAL A 164 -11.54 -12.48 -13.01
N SER A 165 -10.81 -13.48 -12.51
CA SER A 165 -11.26 -14.86 -12.55
C SER A 165 -12.38 -15.13 -11.52
N ARG A 166 -13.25 -16.15 -11.80
CA ARG A 166 -14.25 -16.61 -10.82
C ARG A 166 -13.61 -17.07 -9.52
N LYS A 167 -12.42 -17.67 -9.59
CA LYS A 167 -11.65 -18.10 -8.42
C LYS A 167 -11.25 -16.90 -7.57
N THR A 168 -10.82 -15.81 -8.21
CA THR A 168 -10.48 -14.55 -7.50
C THR A 168 -11.69 -13.96 -6.78
N VAL A 169 -12.88 -13.96 -7.42
CA VAL A 169 -14.12 -13.53 -6.76
C VAL A 169 -14.46 -14.40 -5.56
N SER A 170 -14.33 -15.72 -5.67
CA SER A 170 -14.57 -16.65 -4.55
C SER A 170 -13.64 -16.39 -3.39
N SER A 171 -12.35 -16.18 -3.63
CA SER A 171 -11.38 -15.83 -2.60
C SER A 171 -11.71 -14.50 -1.92
N HIS A 172 -12.11 -13.47 -2.68
CA HIS A 172 -12.57 -12.22 -2.08
C HIS A 172 -13.80 -12.42 -1.18
N LEU A 173 -14.76 -13.24 -1.60
CA LEU A 173 -15.95 -13.52 -0.81
C LEU A 173 -15.63 -14.24 0.51
N GLU A 174 -14.72 -15.20 0.51
CA GLU A 174 -14.24 -15.86 1.73
C GLU A 174 -13.63 -14.86 2.71
N HIS A 175 -12.75 -13.96 2.22
CA HIS A 175 -12.18 -12.90 3.05
C HIS A 175 -13.24 -11.91 3.55
N ILE A 176 -14.19 -11.52 2.71
CA ILE A 176 -15.31 -10.65 3.08
C ILE A 176 -16.12 -11.31 4.19
N TYR A 177 -16.53 -12.57 4.04
CA TYR A 177 -17.32 -13.27 5.05
C TYR A 177 -16.59 -13.35 6.39
N THR A 178 -15.30 -13.64 6.36
CA THR A 178 -14.44 -13.64 7.56
C THR A 178 -14.40 -12.27 8.24
N LYS A 179 -14.17 -11.20 7.47
CA LYS A 179 -14.08 -9.83 7.99
C LYS A 179 -15.41 -9.30 8.55
N LEU A 180 -16.52 -9.67 7.91
CA LEU A 180 -17.86 -9.26 8.32
C LEU A 180 -18.43 -10.12 9.46
N GLY A 181 -17.82 -11.28 9.72
CA GLY A 181 -18.37 -12.26 10.69
C GLY A 181 -19.68 -12.88 10.20
N VAL A 182 -19.90 -12.99 8.89
CA VAL A 182 -21.10 -13.55 8.28
C VAL A 182 -20.81 -14.90 7.63
N LYS A 183 -21.85 -15.75 7.51
CA LYS A 183 -21.70 -17.11 6.98
C LYS A 183 -22.39 -17.29 5.61
N THR A 184 -23.28 -16.39 5.25
CA THR A 184 -24.11 -16.53 4.05
C THR A 184 -24.03 -15.31 3.15
N ARG A 185 -24.31 -15.55 1.87
CA ARG A 185 -24.40 -14.48 0.86
C ARG A 185 -25.46 -13.44 1.21
N THR A 186 -26.60 -13.91 1.73
CA THR A 186 -27.70 -13.04 2.14
C THR A 186 -27.30 -12.12 3.30
N GLU A 187 -26.61 -12.64 4.30
CA GLU A 187 -26.09 -11.85 5.42
C GLU A 187 -25.10 -10.77 4.95
N ALA A 188 -24.22 -11.11 4.01
CA ALA A 188 -23.29 -10.16 3.42
C ALA A 188 -24.03 -9.07 2.63
N ALA A 189 -25.08 -9.40 1.88
CA ALA A 189 -25.90 -8.43 1.17
C ALA A 189 -26.62 -7.48 2.13
N LEU A 190 -27.22 -8.00 3.19
CA LEU A 190 -27.87 -7.22 4.26
C LEU A 190 -26.88 -6.30 4.98
N PHE A 191 -25.64 -6.76 5.19
CA PHE A 191 -24.58 -5.93 5.74
C PHE A 191 -24.29 -4.74 4.82
N ALA A 192 -24.14 -4.97 3.51
CA ALA A 192 -23.88 -3.94 2.53
C ALA A 192 -24.99 -2.86 2.50
N MET A 193 -26.25 -3.29 2.61
CA MET A 193 -27.40 -2.37 2.68
C MET A 193 -27.37 -1.53 3.98
N ARG A 194 -27.20 -2.17 5.14
CA ARG A 194 -27.18 -1.48 6.43
C ARG A 194 -26.07 -0.46 6.58
N HIS A 195 -24.94 -0.69 5.92
CA HIS A 195 -23.78 0.20 5.96
C HIS A 195 -23.74 1.19 4.78
N GLY A 196 -24.82 1.30 3.98
CA GLY A 196 -24.93 2.28 2.89
C GLY A 196 -23.96 2.05 1.74
N LEU A 197 -23.40 0.83 1.61
CA LEU A 197 -22.54 0.47 0.49
C LEU A 197 -23.35 0.29 -0.81
N ILE A 198 -24.63 -0.07 -0.68
CA ILE A 198 -25.62 -0.09 -1.77
C ILE A 198 -26.74 0.86 -1.39
N GLY A 199 -27.08 1.79 -2.28
CA GLY A 199 -28.27 2.61 -2.13
C GLY A 199 -29.53 1.73 -2.10
N ALA A 200 -30.56 2.16 -1.39
CA ALA A 200 -31.85 1.53 -1.49
C ALA A 200 -32.29 1.54 -2.97
N ALA A 201 -32.42 0.38 -3.55
CA ALA A 201 -32.94 0.24 -4.91
C ALA A 201 -34.44 0.70 -4.87
N GLY A 202 -34.69 1.86 -5.44
CA GLY A 202 -36.06 2.28 -5.68
C GLY A 202 -36.37 3.72 -5.28
N GLU A 203 -36.00 4.66 -6.13
CA GLU A 203 -36.80 5.86 -6.42
C GLU A 203 -36.20 6.54 -7.65
N SER A 204 -36.47 5.97 -8.80
CA SER A 204 -36.38 6.67 -10.08
C SER A 204 -37.43 6.06 -10.99
N GLY A 205 -38.65 6.56 -10.87
CA GLY A 205 -39.77 6.17 -11.73
C GLY A 205 -41.02 6.97 -11.45
N THR A 206 -41.07 8.19 -11.87
CA THR A 206 -42.28 8.82 -12.49
C THR A 206 -41.83 10.04 -13.26
#